data_02ffae149f200e3f6a82cbfd62c96ee4
#
_entry.id   02ffae149f200e3f6a82cbfd62c96ee4
#
_cell.length_a   1.000
_cell.length_b   1.000
_cell.length_c   1.000
_cell.angle_alpha   90.00
_cell.angle_beta   90.00
_cell.angle_gamma   90.00
#
_symmetry.space_group_name_H-M   'P 1'
#
loop_
_entity.id
_entity.type
_entity.pdbx_description
1 polymer ?
#
loop_
_entity_poly.entity_id
_entity_poly.type
_entity_poly.pdbx_seq_one_letter_code
_entity_poly.pdbx_strand_id
1 'polypeptide(L)'
;MPLDPIAYKPYADPDDFIREVTDLIWVDRAIGHIYENYEPDAIVHGSYGTSVGVEEVVQGSLMRISATPDRVGQAEDVVWEARGEDAFLSSHLVLSVDQSTDFISRTIANCLYRRGRMVEEWVVRDSLAICQQLGQDPDEVARVKPFIGYSGSMTEPAPQNVLAVGDSGERPDEYRAEAQMVLEFIDRVWNRRDLNAVEHYWIRDLVLHTIGYRTFTRPEGYRRALLKMLQPFPGGRFEVRDVQTHYAVRYAGLRVAVTWVYKGDYNGADDFGPLTGTPVEILGVSQFLVQDGRLVREVRVYDEIAVRSQIHNRRGDSTYASTNIY
;
A
#
# COMPACT_ATOMS: atom_id res chain seq x y z
N MET A 1 -5.31 -8.29 -24.98
CA MET A 1 -5.95 -7.29 -25.88
C MET A 1 -5.55 -5.91 -25.41
N PRO A 2 -5.43 -4.89 -26.28
CA PRO A 2 -5.16 -3.55 -25.83
C PRO A 2 -6.34 -3.03 -24.98
N LEU A 3 -6.03 -2.26 -23.94
CA LEU A 3 -7.03 -1.60 -23.09
C LEU A 3 -7.88 -0.63 -23.91
N ASP A 4 -9.22 -0.74 -23.82
CA ASP A 4 -10.14 0.18 -24.49
C ASP A 4 -10.01 1.59 -23.86
N PRO A 5 -9.91 2.64 -24.67
CA PRO A 5 -9.89 4.02 -24.17
C PRO A 5 -11.03 4.41 -23.22
N ILE A 6 -12.17 3.70 -23.24
CA ILE A 6 -13.28 3.93 -22.31
C ILE A 6 -12.84 3.77 -20.83
N ALA A 7 -11.77 3.03 -20.58
CA ALA A 7 -11.24 2.79 -19.23
C ALA A 7 -10.56 4.03 -18.62
N TYR A 8 -10.08 4.97 -19.45
CA TYR A 8 -9.28 6.12 -18.97
C TYR A 8 -9.61 7.47 -19.66
N LYS A 9 -10.51 7.50 -20.65
CA LYS A 9 -10.91 8.78 -21.28
C LYS A 9 -11.58 9.73 -20.28
N PRO A 10 -11.33 11.06 -20.40
CA PRO A 10 -10.74 11.78 -21.56
C PRO A 10 -9.19 11.83 -21.58
N TYR A 11 -8.51 11.22 -20.64
CA TYR A 11 -7.05 11.26 -20.50
C TYR A 11 -6.33 10.46 -21.60
N ALA A 12 -5.01 10.65 -21.72
CA ALA A 12 -4.21 10.03 -22.78
C ALA A 12 -4.01 8.53 -22.57
N ASP A 13 -3.75 8.13 -21.33
CA ASP A 13 -3.55 6.75 -20.88
C ASP A 13 -3.84 6.61 -19.37
N PRO A 14 -3.74 5.41 -18.77
CA PRO A 14 -3.96 5.24 -17.34
C PRO A 14 -2.96 5.98 -16.43
N ASP A 15 -1.73 6.23 -16.85
CA ASP A 15 -0.76 7.03 -16.05
C ASP A 15 -1.24 8.48 -15.95
N ASP A 16 -1.62 9.07 -17.08
CA ASP A 16 -2.16 10.42 -17.16
C ASP A 16 -3.47 10.55 -16.35
N PHE A 17 -4.38 9.58 -16.51
CA PHE A 17 -5.62 9.50 -15.73
C PHE A 17 -5.37 9.54 -14.23
N ILE A 18 -4.46 8.71 -13.72
CA ILE A 18 -4.17 8.61 -12.28
C ILE A 18 -3.57 9.91 -11.75
N ARG A 19 -2.66 10.53 -12.51
CA ARG A 19 -2.03 11.81 -12.09
C ARG A 19 -3.04 12.93 -12.02
N GLU A 20 -3.81 13.10 -13.07
CA GLU A 20 -4.81 14.18 -13.16
C GLU A 20 -5.91 14.01 -12.07
N VAL A 21 -6.45 12.80 -11.88
CA VAL A 21 -7.46 12.55 -10.82
C VAL A 21 -6.85 12.74 -9.41
N THR A 22 -5.60 12.35 -9.21
CA THR A 22 -4.89 12.57 -7.94
C THR A 22 -4.72 14.07 -7.67
N ASP A 23 -4.29 14.83 -8.66
CA ASP A 23 -4.10 16.28 -8.53
C ASP A 23 -5.43 17.00 -8.30
N LEU A 24 -6.49 16.67 -9.05
CA LEU A 24 -7.83 17.23 -8.84
C LEU A 24 -8.32 17.05 -7.40
N ILE A 25 -8.16 15.86 -6.82
CA ILE A 25 -8.66 15.56 -5.47
C ILE A 25 -7.73 16.13 -4.38
N TRP A 26 -6.42 15.96 -4.51
CA TRP A 26 -5.48 16.19 -3.41
C TRP A 26 -4.65 17.47 -3.52
N VAL A 27 -4.58 18.10 -4.69
CA VAL A 27 -3.95 19.41 -4.90
C VAL A 27 -5.02 20.49 -5.03
N ASP A 28 -5.94 20.33 -5.99
CA ASP A 28 -7.00 21.30 -6.26
C ASP A 28 -8.17 21.21 -5.26
N ARG A 29 -8.23 20.10 -4.49
CA ARG A 29 -9.27 19.86 -3.48
C ARG A 29 -10.69 19.83 -4.00
N ALA A 30 -10.83 19.47 -5.26
CA ALA A 30 -12.09 19.34 -5.93
C ALA A 30 -12.76 18.00 -5.57
N ILE A 31 -13.11 17.82 -4.29
CA ILE A 31 -13.63 16.57 -3.71
C ILE A 31 -14.87 16.05 -4.46
N GLY A 32 -15.63 16.92 -5.09
CA GLY A 32 -16.78 16.54 -5.93
C GLY A 32 -16.43 15.56 -7.06
N HIS A 33 -15.17 15.55 -7.53
CA HIS A 33 -14.70 14.60 -8.54
C HIS A 33 -14.69 13.13 -8.03
N ILE A 34 -14.72 12.89 -6.73
CA ILE A 34 -14.89 11.53 -6.20
C ILE A 34 -16.23 10.93 -6.68
N TYR A 35 -17.33 11.70 -6.69
CA TYR A 35 -18.60 11.23 -7.22
C TYR A 35 -18.58 10.91 -8.72
N GLU A 36 -17.70 11.55 -9.48
CA GLU A 36 -17.56 11.32 -10.92
C GLU A 36 -16.64 10.13 -11.22
N ASN A 37 -15.60 9.94 -10.42
CA ASN A 37 -14.54 8.97 -10.66
C ASN A 37 -14.67 7.66 -9.85
N TYR A 38 -15.65 7.54 -8.95
CA TYR A 38 -15.88 6.34 -8.14
C TYR A 38 -17.26 5.74 -8.44
N GLU A 39 -17.37 4.42 -8.34
CA GLU A 39 -18.70 3.78 -8.35
C GLU A 39 -19.44 4.08 -7.05
N PRO A 40 -20.79 4.17 -7.08
CA PRO A 40 -21.57 4.49 -5.89
C PRO A 40 -21.35 3.52 -4.71
N ASP A 41 -21.05 2.27 -5.00
CA ASP A 41 -20.78 1.17 -4.05
C ASP A 41 -19.30 0.81 -3.97
N ALA A 42 -18.39 1.72 -4.34
CA ALA A 42 -16.96 1.52 -4.29
C ALA A 42 -16.48 1.03 -2.92
N ILE A 43 -15.52 0.13 -2.92
CA ILE A 43 -14.95 -0.46 -1.70
C ILE A 43 -13.54 0.08 -1.49
N VAL A 44 -13.23 0.59 -0.30
CA VAL A 44 -11.91 1.09 0.06
C VAL A 44 -11.38 0.35 1.28
N HIS A 45 -10.32 -0.43 1.07
CA HIS A 45 -9.56 -1.10 2.12
C HIS A 45 -8.43 -0.20 2.60
N GLY A 46 -8.59 0.38 3.78
CA GLY A 46 -7.55 1.16 4.45
C GLY A 46 -6.85 0.38 5.55
N SER A 47 -5.83 0.98 6.15
CA SER A 47 -5.02 0.33 7.19
C SER A 47 -5.80 0.04 8.49
N TYR A 48 -6.95 0.66 8.70
CA TYR A 48 -7.78 0.51 9.90
C TYR A 48 -9.07 -0.28 9.66
N GLY A 49 -9.39 -0.57 8.43
CA GLY A 49 -10.60 -1.31 8.05
C GLY A 49 -11.09 -0.98 6.66
N THR A 50 -12.31 -1.40 6.36
CA THR A 50 -12.94 -1.27 5.04
C THR A 50 -14.11 -0.31 5.11
N SER A 51 -14.15 0.65 4.16
CA SER A 51 -15.27 1.54 3.90
C SER A 51 -16.03 1.09 2.64
N VAL A 52 -17.32 1.25 2.63
CA VAL A 52 -18.18 0.86 1.49
C VAL A 52 -19.08 2.02 1.10
N GLY A 53 -19.03 2.38 -0.18
CA GLY A 53 -19.83 3.44 -0.77
C GLY A 53 -19.10 4.79 -0.87
N VAL A 54 -19.42 5.50 -1.96
CA VAL A 54 -18.77 6.77 -2.32
C VAL A 54 -18.93 7.86 -1.25
N GLU A 55 -20.04 7.86 -0.51
CA GLU A 55 -20.29 8.84 0.55
C GLU A 55 -19.28 8.72 1.70
N GLU A 56 -18.94 7.50 2.11
CA GLU A 56 -17.90 7.27 3.14
C GLU A 56 -16.54 7.72 2.64
N VAL A 57 -16.24 7.51 1.37
CA VAL A 57 -14.98 7.96 0.75
C VAL A 57 -14.88 9.48 0.75
N VAL A 58 -15.95 10.18 0.35
CA VAL A 58 -16.03 11.64 0.36
C VAL A 58 -15.85 12.19 1.77
N GLN A 59 -16.59 11.64 2.73
CA GLN A 59 -16.49 12.05 4.13
C GLN A 59 -15.08 11.87 4.70
N GLY A 60 -14.48 10.69 4.48
CA GLY A 60 -13.11 10.42 4.92
C GLY A 60 -12.07 11.32 4.25
N SER A 61 -12.26 11.70 2.99
CA SER A 61 -11.38 12.61 2.27
C SER A 61 -11.49 14.05 2.79
N LEU A 62 -12.72 14.55 3.03
CA LEU A 62 -12.95 15.86 3.64
C LEU A 62 -12.31 15.96 5.03
N MET A 63 -12.44 14.92 5.85
CA MET A 63 -11.82 14.89 7.18
C MET A 63 -10.30 14.97 7.12
N ARG A 64 -9.67 14.27 6.16
CA ARG A 64 -8.21 14.34 5.98
C ARG A 64 -7.75 15.72 5.52
N ILE A 65 -8.46 16.34 4.57
CA ILE A 65 -8.16 17.70 4.12
C ILE A 65 -8.32 18.69 5.27
N SER A 66 -9.37 18.55 6.08
CA SER A 66 -9.60 19.42 7.23
C SER A 66 -8.53 19.29 8.31
N ALA A 67 -8.02 18.05 8.52
CA ALA A 67 -6.96 17.78 9.51
C ALA A 67 -5.59 18.31 9.08
N THR A 68 -5.32 18.38 7.79
CA THR A 68 -4.05 18.85 7.20
C THR A 68 -4.32 19.74 5.98
N PRO A 69 -4.80 21.00 6.22
CA PRO A 69 -5.32 21.84 5.13
C PRO A 69 -4.25 22.31 4.14
N ASP A 70 -2.99 22.33 4.52
CA ASP A 70 -1.89 22.77 3.68
C ASP A 70 -1.13 21.61 3.01
N ARG A 71 -1.65 20.37 3.18
CA ARG A 71 -1.05 19.19 2.57
C ARG A 71 -1.42 19.09 1.09
N VAL A 72 -0.41 18.88 0.26
CA VAL A 72 -0.54 18.51 -1.15
C VAL A 72 0.01 17.10 -1.36
N GLY A 73 -0.60 16.34 -2.27
CA GLY A 73 -0.17 14.99 -2.59
C GLY A 73 -0.15 14.78 -4.09
N GLN A 74 1.02 14.42 -4.64
CA GLN A 74 1.21 14.20 -6.07
C GLN A 74 1.63 12.75 -6.34
N ALA A 75 1.11 12.18 -7.43
CA ALA A 75 1.52 10.85 -7.87
C ALA A 75 2.97 10.89 -8.41
N GLU A 76 3.90 10.33 -7.62
CA GLU A 76 5.32 10.25 -7.96
C GLU A 76 5.60 9.14 -8.98
N ASP A 77 5.04 7.96 -8.77
CA ASP A 77 5.24 6.77 -9.60
C ASP A 77 3.90 6.04 -9.80
N VAL A 78 3.59 5.64 -11.01
CA VAL A 78 2.36 4.93 -11.37
C VAL A 78 2.73 3.62 -12.05
N VAL A 79 2.28 2.53 -11.47
CA VAL A 79 2.30 1.19 -12.06
C VAL A 79 0.88 0.84 -12.43
N TRP A 80 0.64 0.38 -13.65
CA TRP A 80 -0.70 -0.06 -14.03
C TRP A 80 -0.66 -1.27 -14.96
N GLU A 81 -1.72 -2.05 -14.92
CA GLU A 81 -1.89 -3.25 -15.76
C GLU A 81 -3.35 -3.38 -16.16
N ALA A 82 -3.61 -3.72 -17.42
CA ALA A 82 -4.97 -3.97 -17.91
C ALA A 82 -5.58 -5.19 -17.18
N ARG A 83 -6.84 -5.09 -16.83
CA ARG A 83 -7.66 -6.15 -16.20
C ARG A 83 -8.90 -6.42 -17.06
N GLY A 84 -8.68 -6.88 -18.28
CA GLY A 84 -9.68 -7.00 -19.32
C GLY A 84 -9.67 -5.83 -20.30
N GLU A 85 -10.74 -5.70 -21.09
CA GLU A 85 -10.81 -4.69 -22.15
C GLU A 85 -11.12 -3.28 -21.61
N ASP A 86 -11.97 -3.19 -20.58
CA ASP A 86 -12.51 -1.93 -20.08
C ASP A 86 -12.09 -1.58 -18.64
N ALA A 87 -11.10 -2.33 -18.10
CA ALA A 87 -10.63 -2.15 -16.74
C ALA A 87 -9.10 -2.17 -16.63
N PHE A 88 -8.55 -1.45 -15.65
CA PHE A 88 -7.15 -1.53 -15.28
C PHE A 88 -7.00 -1.44 -13.76
N LEU A 89 -5.95 -2.04 -13.24
CA LEU A 89 -5.51 -1.89 -11.87
C LEU A 89 -4.28 -1.00 -11.85
N SER A 90 -4.28 0.05 -11.02
CA SER A 90 -3.12 0.90 -10.80
C SER A 90 -2.56 0.73 -9.40
N SER A 91 -1.25 0.80 -9.27
CA SER A 91 -0.55 1.03 -8.01
C SER A 91 0.19 2.35 -8.13
N HIS A 92 -0.23 3.37 -7.42
CA HIS A 92 0.41 4.67 -7.51
C HIS A 92 0.95 5.13 -6.16
N LEU A 93 2.22 5.55 -6.21
CA LEU A 93 2.94 6.13 -5.10
C LEU A 93 2.65 7.63 -5.06
N VAL A 94 2.06 8.09 -3.98
CA VAL A 94 1.80 9.51 -3.72
C VAL A 94 2.80 10.01 -2.69
N LEU A 95 3.55 11.03 -3.04
CA LEU A 95 4.34 11.81 -2.09
C LEU A 95 3.48 12.97 -1.60
N SER A 96 3.28 13.03 -0.29
CA SER A 96 2.55 14.12 0.36
C SER A 96 3.51 15.02 1.12
N VAL A 97 3.34 16.32 0.95
CA VAL A 97 4.07 17.36 1.68
C VAL A 97 3.05 18.28 2.32
N ASP A 98 3.20 18.56 3.60
CA ASP A 98 2.41 19.60 4.29
C ASP A 98 3.25 20.86 4.43
N GLN A 99 2.77 21.95 3.84
CA GLN A 99 3.52 23.20 3.71
C GLN A 99 3.58 23.99 5.03
N SER A 100 2.66 23.72 5.97
CA SER A 100 2.62 24.42 7.26
C SER A 100 3.48 23.77 8.33
N THR A 101 3.65 22.45 8.26
CA THR A 101 4.38 21.65 9.26
C THR A 101 5.63 20.99 8.71
N ASP A 102 5.89 21.14 7.41
CA ASP A 102 7.04 20.57 6.69
C ASP A 102 7.15 19.03 6.74
N PHE A 103 6.08 18.30 7.10
CA PHE A 103 6.17 16.85 7.06
C PHE A 103 6.09 16.32 5.63
N ILE A 104 6.80 15.21 5.42
CA ILE A 104 6.77 14.45 4.17
C ILE A 104 6.35 13.01 4.48
N SER A 105 5.38 12.48 3.71
CA SER A 105 4.93 11.09 3.88
C SER A 105 4.65 10.43 2.53
N ARG A 106 4.65 9.09 2.54
CA ARG A 106 4.30 8.28 1.38
C ARG A 106 2.95 7.60 1.59
N THR A 107 2.16 7.57 0.53
CA THR A 107 0.96 6.76 0.42
C THR A 107 1.11 5.91 -0.83
N ILE A 108 0.68 4.65 -0.79
CA ILE A 108 0.47 3.87 -2.00
C ILE A 108 -1.00 3.48 -2.03
N ALA A 109 -1.66 3.76 -3.15
CA ALA A 109 -3.01 3.33 -3.42
C ALA A 109 -3.00 2.39 -4.63
N ASN A 110 -3.65 1.25 -4.48
CA ASN A 110 -3.94 0.33 -5.55
C ASN A 110 -5.41 0.42 -5.87
N CYS A 111 -5.75 0.86 -7.08
CA CYS A 111 -7.11 1.16 -7.47
C CYS A 111 -7.50 0.36 -8.72
N LEU A 112 -8.57 -0.42 -8.59
CA LEU A 112 -9.22 -1.06 -9.73
C LEU A 112 -10.21 -0.08 -10.36
N TYR A 113 -9.94 0.32 -11.57
CA TYR A 113 -10.83 1.15 -12.38
C TYR A 113 -11.51 0.32 -13.45
N ARG A 114 -12.79 0.59 -13.67
CA ARG A 114 -13.57 0.06 -14.78
C ARG A 114 -14.33 1.18 -15.45
N ARG A 115 -14.17 1.34 -16.76
CA ARG A 115 -14.81 2.41 -17.55
C ARG A 115 -14.61 3.81 -16.94
N GLY A 116 -13.41 4.09 -16.46
CA GLY A 116 -13.05 5.37 -15.87
C GLY A 116 -13.58 5.59 -14.44
N ARG A 117 -14.13 4.56 -13.78
CA ARG A 117 -14.61 4.66 -12.38
C ARG A 117 -13.87 3.68 -11.48
N MET A 118 -13.48 4.15 -10.30
CA MET A 118 -12.86 3.32 -9.28
C MET A 118 -13.92 2.40 -8.64
N VAL A 119 -13.64 1.11 -8.63
CA VAL A 119 -14.50 0.05 -8.10
C VAL A 119 -14.02 -0.41 -6.74
N GLU A 120 -12.71 -0.61 -6.59
CA GLU A 120 -12.10 -1.13 -5.37
C GLU A 120 -10.71 -0.54 -5.19
N GLU A 121 -10.37 -0.15 -3.96
CA GLU A 121 -9.09 0.48 -3.61
C GLU A 121 -8.47 -0.20 -2.38
N TRP A 122 -7.15 -0.39 -2.41
CA TRP A 122 -6.31 -0.74 -1.25
C TRP A 122 -5.32 0.38 -1.02
N VAL A 123 -5.47 1.09 0.10
CA VAL A 123 -4.66 2.27 0.38
C VAL A 123 -3.92 2.17 1.70
N VAL A 124 -2.61 2.39 1.64
CA VAL A 124 -1.71 2.36 2.79
C VAL A 124 -0.95 3.67 2.91
N ARG A 125 -0.77 4.15 4.15
CA ARG A 125 -0.13 5.43 4.44
C ARG A 125 0.99 5.28 5.45
N ASP A 126 2.05 6.04 5.29
CA ASP A 126 3.14 6.13 6.26
C ASP A 126 2.76 7.11 7.39
N SER A 127 1.81 6.71 8.23
CA SER A 127 1.40 7.52 9.39
C SER A 127 2.50 7.66 10.42
N LEU A 128 3.45 6.70 10.49
CA LEU A 128 4.60 6.80 11.38
C LEU A 128 5.51 7.98 11.02
N ALA A 129 5.73 8.23 9.72
CA ALA A 129 6.52 9.38 9.27
C ALA A 129 5.90 10.70 9.74
N ILE A 130 4.58 10.83 9.65
CA ILE A 130 3.85 12.02 10.11
C ILE A 130 4.03 12.18 11.63
N CYS A 131 3.73 11.12 12.42
CA CYS A 131 3.88 11.17 13.87
C CYS A 131 5.28 11.59 14.30
N GLN A 132 6.32 10.99 13.70
CA GLN A 132 7.72 11.29 14.06
C GLN A 132 8.12 12.73 13.73
N GLN A 133 7.72 13.24 12.56
CA GLN A 133 8.04 14.60 12.13
C GLN A 133 7.28 15.67 12.93
N LEU A 134 6.07 15.34 13.41
CA LEU A 134 5.29 16.22 14.29
C LEU A 134 5.61 16.07 15.78
N GLY A 135 6.56 15.19 16.13
CA GLY A 135 6.94 14.93 17.54
C GLY A 135 5.83 14.28 18.37
N GLN A 136 4.89 13.57 17.71
CA GLN A 136 3.79 12.85 18.38
C GLN A 136 4.25 11.47 18.85
N ASP A 137 3.72 10.99 19.96
CA ASP A 137 3.93 9.61 20.41
C ASP A 137 3.07 8.66 19.58
N PRO A 138 3.68 7.70 18.83
CA PRO A 138 2.94 6.75 18.02
C PRO A 138 1.93 5.90 18.80
N ASP A 139 2.21 5.57 20.06
CA ASP A 139 1.30 4.80 20.90
C ASP A 139 0.10 5.61 21.37
N GLU A 140 0.29 6.89 21.70
CA GLU A 140 -0.82 7.79 22.04
C GLU A 140 -1.74 7.98 20.83
N VAL A 141 -1.19 8.20 19.64
CA VAL A 141 -1.97 8.32 18.41
C VAL A 141 -2.71 7.01 18.10
N ALA A 142 -2.07 5.86 18.31
CA ALA A 142 -2.68 4.55 18.06
C ALA A 142 -3.86 4.24 19.00
N ARG A 143 -3.77 4.64 20.28
CA ARG A 143 -4.85 4.41 21.26
C ARG A 143 -6.15 5.13 20.94
N VAL A 144 -6.08 6.26 20.26
CA VAL A 144 -7.29 7.04 19.88
C VAL A 144 -7.81 6.72 18.49
N LYS A 145 -7.14 5.85 17.73
CA LYS A 145 -7.59 5.40 16.40
C LYS A 145 -8.14 3.98 16.45
N PRO A 146 -9.43 3.77 16.19
CA PRO A 146 -9.99 2.42 16.21
C PRO A 146 -9.52 1.61 15.01
N PHE A 147 -9.31 0.32 15.24
CA PHE A 147 -9.21 -0.67 14.19
C PHE A 147 -10.54 -1.40 14.09
N ILE A 148 -11.23 -1.25 12.96
CA ILE A 148 -12.58 -1.81 12.76
C ILE A 148 -12.57 -3.18 12.08
N GLY A 149 -11.39 -3.62 11.62
CA GLY A 149 -11.23 -4.90 10.93
C GLY A 149 -11.48 -4.80 9.43
N TYR A 150 -10.99 -5.81 8.74
CA TYR A 150 -11.18 -5.95 7.29
C TYR A 150 -12.39 -6.82 6.99
N SER A 151 -12.98 -6.62 5.81
CA SER A 151 -14.06 -7.44 5.29
C SER A 151 -13.81 -7.79 3.81
N GLY A 152 -14.54 -8.77 3.30
CA GLY A 152 -14.47 -9.15 1.90
C GLY A 152 -13.12 -9.66 1.45
N SER A 153 -12.64 -9.18 0.33
CA SER A 153 -11.39 -9.64 -0.32
C SER A 153 -10.13 -9.49 0.54
N MET A 154 -10.16 -8.66 1.58
CA MET A 154 -9.01 -8.51 2.49
C MET A 154 -8.82 -9.68 3.45
N THR A 155 -9.89 -10.36 3.84
CA THR A 155 -9.84 -11.52 4.76
C THR A 155 -9.57 -12.83 4.03
N GLU A 156 -9.84 -12.88 2.74
CA GLU A 156 -9.64 -14.04 1.90
C GLU A 156 -8.15 -14.20 1.54
N PRO A 157 -7.57 -15.40 1.62
CA PRO A 157 -6.25 -15.64 1.06
C PRO A 157 -6.25 -15.33 -0.43
N ALA A 158 -5.16 -14.74 -0.94
CA ALA A 158 -4.99 -14.66 -2.38
C ALA A 158 -5.11 -16.08 -2.97
N PRO A 159 -5.80 -16.26 -4.09
CA PRO A 159 -5.85 -17.54 -4.76
C PRO A 159 -4.42 -18.05 -4.94
N GLN A 160 -4.23 -19.38 -4.80
CA GLN A 160 -2.90 -20.00 -4.87
C GLN A 160 -2.15 -19.71 -6.16
N ASN A 161 -2.84 -19.16 -7.14
CA ASN A 161 -2.36 -18.80 -8.44
C ASN A 161 -2.51 -17.29 -8.67
N VAL A 162 -1.82 -16.47 -7.84
CA VAL A 162 -1.85 -14.99 -7.95
C VAL A 162 -1.45 -14.51 -9.34
N LEU A 163 -0.55 -15.24 -10.01
CA LEU A 163 -0.21 -15.01 -11.42
C LEU A 163 -1.33 -15.43 -12.39
N ALA A 164 -2.21 -16.33 -11.98
CA ALA A 164 -3.34 -16.78 -12.77
C ALA A 164 -4.63 -15.99 -12.50
N VAL A 165 -4.74 -15.32 -11.36
CA VAL A 165 -5.89 -14.45 -11.05
C VAL A 165 -5.84 -13.17 -11.86
N GLY A 166 -4.66 -12.77 -12.28
CA GLY A 166 -4.51 -11.78 -13.33
C GLY A 166 -4.90 -12.26 -14.73
N ASP A 167 -5.35 -13.49 -14.88
CA ASP A 167 -5.70 -14.09 -16.16
C ASP A 167 -7.00 -13.56 -16.78
N SER A 168 -7.75 -12.74 -16.11
CA SER A 168 -8.74 -11.89 -16.78
C SER A 168 -8.10 -10.70 -17.51
N GLY A 169 -6.86 -10.37 -17.22
CA GLY A 169 -6.02 -9.43 -17.93
C GLY A 169 -4.72 -10.15 -18.33
N GLU A 170 -4.56 -10.46 -19.59
CA GLU A 170 -3.34 -11.06 -20.13
C GLU A 170 -2.14 -10.18 -19.75
N ARG A 171 -1.37 -10.62 -18.73
CA ARG A 171 -0.03 -10.08 -18.53
C ARG A 171 0.77 -10.39 -19.77
N PRO A 172 1.50 -9.41 -20.31
CA PRO A 172 2.47 -9.72 -21.34
C PRO A 172 3.35 -10.87 -20.84
N ASP A 173 3.47 -11.94 -21.60
CA ASP A 173 4.31 -13.11 -21.23
C ASP A 173 5.75 -12.70 -20.91
N GLU A 174 6.20 -11.61 -21.50
CA GLU A 174 7.53 -11.00 -21.28
C GLU A 174 7.78 -10.57 -19.83
N TYR A 175 6.73 -10.26 -19.02
CA TYR A 175 6.88 -9.78 -17.64
C TYR A 175 6.60 -10.85 -16.58
N ARG A 176 6.20 -12.03 -17.01
CA ARG A 176 5.83 -13.13 -16.11
C ARG A 176 7.02 -13.61 -15.27
N ALA A 177 8.21 -13.64 -15.85
CA ALA A 177 9.42 -14.12 -15.18
C ALA A 177 9.83 -13.19 -14.03
N GLU A 178 9.75 -11.89 -14.23
CA GLU A 178 10.09 -10.88 -13.21
C GLU A 178 9.06 -10.84 -12.08
N ALA A 179 7.78 -10.96 -12.40
CA ALA A 179 6.73 -11.11 -11.39
C ALA A 179 6.94 -12.37 -10.56
N GLN A 180 7.24 -13.50 -11.21
CA GLN A 180 7.55 -14.76 -10.54
C GLN A 180 8.77 -14.64 -9.64
N MET A 181 9.83 -13.98 -10.09
CA MET A 181 11.04 -13.74 -9.29
C MET A 181 10.72 -12.92 -8.01
N VAL A 182 9.86 -11.90 -8.10
CA VAL A 182 9.42 -11.12 -6.92
C VAL A 182 8.63 -12.00 -5.95
N LEU A 183 7.74 -12.85 -6.45
CA LEU A 183 6.97 -13.78 -5.61
C LEU A 183 7.86 -14.82 -4.93
N GLU A 184 8.84 -15.37 -5.62
CA GLU A 184 9.83 -16.29 -5.05
C GLU A 184 10.70 -15.60 -3.99
N PHE A 185 11.13 -14.37 -4.25
CA PHE A 185 11.83 -13.55 -3.25
C PHE A 185 10.99 -13.39 -1.99
N ILE A 186 9.71 -13.01 -2.13
CA ILE A 186 8.79 -12.84 -1.00
C ILE A 186 8.65 -14.16 -0.22
N ASP A 187 8.34 -15.26 -0.89
CA ASP A 187 8.16 -16.54 -0.22
C ASP A 187 9.45 -16.98 0.51
N ARG A 188 10.58 -16.92 -0.18
CA ARG A 188 11.84 -17.38 0.35
C ARG A 188 12.32 -16.52 1.53
N VAL A 189 12.32 -15.20 1.36
CA VAL A 189 12.90 -14.29 2.36
C VAL A 189 11.91 -13.97 3.47
N TRP A 190 10.64 -13.71 3.13
CA TRP A 190 9.65 -13.31 4.12
C TRP A 190 8.99 -14.50 4.83
N ASN A 191 8.62 -15.56 4.11
CA ASN A 191 7.90 -16.70 4.68
C ASN A 191 8.83 -17.77 5.23
N ARG A 192 9.90 -18.10 4.49
CA ARG A 192 10.88 -19.13 4.92
C ARG A 192 12.03 -18.57 5.76
N ARG A 193 12.11 -17.24 5.92
CA ARG A 193 13.15 -16.57 6.72
C ARG A 193 14.58 -16.78 6.20
N ASP A 194 14.77 -17.12 4.92
CA ASP A 194 16.09 -17.22 4.31
C ASP A 194 16.65 -15.82 4.00
N LEU A 195 17.17 -15.17 5.04
CA LEU A 195 17.64 -13.79 4.96
C LEU A 195 18.90 -13.66 4.08
N ASN A 196 19.66 -14.75 3.88
CA ASN A 196 20.83 -14.77 3.01
C ASN A 196 20.41 -14.69 1.54
N ALA A 197 19.21 -15.12 1.20
CA ALA A 197 18.71 -15.04 -0.16
C ALA A 197 18.50 -13.60 -0.66
N VAL A 198 18.51 -12.59 0.21
CA VAL A 198 18.46 -11.18 -0.20
C VAL A 198 19.52 -10.90 -1.27
N GLU A 199 20.75 -11.34 -1.07
CA GLU A 199 21.84 -11.11 -2.04
C GLU A 199 21.67 -11.88 -3.37
N HIS A 200 20.83 -12.90 -3.39
CA HIS A 200 20.51 -13.64 -4.60
C HIS A 200 19.61 -12.84 -5.55
N TYR A 201 18.63 -12.12 -5.00
CA TYR A 201 17.64 -11.37 -5.80
C TYR A 201 18.02 -9.91 -6.05
N TRP A 202 18.75 -9.29 -5.12
CA TRP A 202 19.06 -7.87 -5.14
C TRP A 202 20.44 -7.55 -5.69
N ILE A 203 20.58 -6.38 -6.29
CA ILE A 203 21.91 -5.80 -6.54
C ILE A 203 22.56 -5.35 -5.22
N ARG A 204 23.89 -5.17 -5.22
CA ARG A 204 24.63 -4.73 -4.04
C ARG A 204 24.19 -3.35 -3.53
N ASP A 205 23.98 -2.42 -4.46
CA ASP A 205 23.65 -1.03 -4.15
C ASP A 205 22.13 -0.80 -4.20
N LEU A 206 21.37 -1.79 -3.70
CA LEU A 206 19.91 -1.71 -3.58
C LEU A 206 19.45 -0.51 -2.74
N VAL A 207 18.22 -0.05 -2.99
CA VAL A 207 17.57 1.00 -2.21
C VAL A 207 16.18 0.52 -1.77
N LEU A 208 15.93 0.52 -0.46
CA LEU A 208 14.63 0.32 0.14
C LEU A 208 14.15 1.63 0.77
N HIS A 209 13.06 2.20 0.27
CA HIS A 209 12.30 3.23 0.95
C HIS A 209 11.15 2.58 1.72
N THR A 210 10.99 2.92 3.00
CA THR A 210 9.94 2.30 3.84
C THR A 210 9.37 3.32 4.83
N ILE A 211 8.47 2.85 5.68
CA ILE A 211 7.76 3.67 6.66
C ILE A 211 8.69 4.44 7.63
N GLY A 212 8.17 5.50 8.23
CA GLY A 212 8.96 6.47 8.99
C GLY A 212 9.86 7.31 8.08
N TYR A 213 9.52 7.39 6.79
CA TYR A 213 10.29 8.08 5.74
C TYR A 213 11.77 7.63 5.69
N ARG A 214 12.04 6.36 6.05
CA ARG A 214 13.40 5.80 6.14
C ARG A 214 13.85 5.22 4.81
N THR A 215 15.16 5.31 4.60
CA THR A 215 15.84 4.67 3.47
C THR A 215 16.94 3.74 3.98
N PHE A 216 16.94 2.53 3.48
CA PHE A 216 17.99 1.53 3.72
C PHE A 216 18.69 1.22 2.40
N THR A 217 20.00 1.06 2.47
CA THR A 217 20.83 0.67 1.34
C THR A 217 21.59 -0.61 1.66
N ARG A 218 22.01 -1.32 0.61
CA ARG A 218 22.75 -2.59 0.69
C ARG A 218 21.95 -3.75 1.33
N PRO A 219 22.32 -4.99 1.08
CA PRO A 219 21.66 -6.16 1.65
C PRO A 219 21.55 -6.17 3.17
N GLU A 220 22.58 -5.66 3.87
CA GLU A 220 22.57 -5.57 5.34
C GLU A 220 21.53 -4.61 5.86
N GLY A 221 21.36 -3.46 5.20
CA GLY A 221 20.31 -2.48 5.50
C GLY A 221 18.92 -3.07 5.26
N TYR A 222 18.75 -3.78 4.15
CA TYR A 222 17.50 -4.46 3.83
C TYR A 222 17.15 -5.51 4.89
N ARG A 223 18.10 -6.39 5.25
CA ARG A 223 17.89 -7.39 6.31
C ARG A 223 17.52 -6.76 7.65
N ARG A 224 18.12 -5.63 7.99
CA ARG A 224 17.79 -4.89 9.22
C ARG A 224 16.35 -4.36 9.20
N ALA A 225 15.90 -3.80 8.08
CA ALA A 225 14.52 -3.35 7.92
C ALA A 225 13.52 -4.52 7.98
N LEU A 226 13.90 -5.66 7.39
CA LEU A 226 13.09 -6.88 7.41
C LEU A 226 12.95 -7.44 8.83
N LEU A 227 14.04 -7.54 9.58
CA LEU A 227 14.03 -8.03 10.95
C LEU A 227 13.12 -7.20 11.86
N LYS A 228 13.10 -5.88 11.70
CA LYS A 228 12.18 -5.01 12.46
C LYS A 228 10.70 -5.37 12.28
N MET A 229 10.32 -5.90 11.13
CA MET A 229 8.96 -6.33 10.88
C MET A 229 8.72 -7.78 11.31
N LEU A 230 9.72 -8.64 11.22
CA LEU A 230 9.59 -10.06 11.53
C LEU A 230 9.68 -10.37 13.03
N GLN A 231 10.53 -9.65 13.76
CA GLN A 231 10.81 -9.92 15.18
C GLN A 231 9.58 -9.81 16.10
N PRO A 232 8.66 -8.83 15.95
CA PRO A 232 7.45 -8.78 16.78
C PRO A 232 6.48 -9.94 16.50
N PHE A 233 6.57 -10.55 15.31
CA PHE A 233 5.65 -11.58 14.81
C PHE A 233 6.40 -12.82 14.30
N PRO A 234 7.05 -13.63 15.15
CA PRO A 234 7.94 -14.71 14.70
C PRO A 234 7.25 -15.78 13.85
N GLY A 235 5.96 -16.06 14.12
CA GLY A 235 5.13 -16.98 13.33
C GLY A 235 4.41 -16.34 12.14
N GLY A 236 4.63 -15.05 11.90
CA GLY A 236 3.88 -14.29 10.90
C GLY A 236 4.12 -14.74 9.46
N ARG A 237 3.09 -14.56 8.63
CA ARG A 237 3.10 -14.92 7.21
C ARG A 237 2.74 -13.74 6.33
N PHE A 238 3.47 -13.61 5.25
CA PHE A 238 3.21 -12.66 4.18
C PHE A 238 2.33 -13.34 3.12
N GLU A 239 1.16 -12.80 2.90
CA GLU A 239 0.18 -13.28 1.94
C GLU A 239 0.05 -12.24 0.81
N VAL A 240 0.36 -12.64 -0.41
CA VAL A 240 0.18 -11.78 -1.58
C VAL A 240 -1.30 -11.75 -1.96
N ARG A 241 -1.84 -10.55 -2.18
CA ARG A 241 -3.22 -10.32 -2.61
C ARG A 241 -3.32 -10.05 -4.10
N ASP A 242 -2.38 -9.29 -4.64
CA ASP A 242 -2.31 -9.00 -6.07
C ASP A 242 -0.87 -8.67 -6.48
N VAL A 243 -0.59 -8.85 -7.76
CA VAL A 243 0.67 -8.50 -8.41
C VAL A 243 0.36 -7.79 -9.73
N GLN A 244 1.02 -6.67 -9.97
CA GLN A 244 0.93 -5.90 -11.21
C GLN A 244 2.31 -5.71 -11.79
N THR A 245 2.39 -5.68 -13.12
CA THR A 245 3.64 -5.41 -13.83
C THR A 245 3.44 -4.30 -14.85
N HIS A 246 4.41 -3.39 -14.91
CA HIS A 246 4.39 -2.32 -15.91
C HIS A 246 5.81 -1.89 -16.26
N TYR A 247 6.10 -1.81 -17.55
CA TYR A 247 7.34 -1.21 -18.03
C TYR A 247 7.14 0.28 -18.26
N ALA A 248 7.78 1.10 -17.44
CA ALA A 248 7.74 2.53 -17.60
C ALA A 248 9.03 3.05 -18.25
N VAL A 249 8.91 3.57 -19.46
CA VAL A 249 10.04 4.18 -20.21
C VAL A 249 10.70 5.28 -19.39
N ARG A 250 9.90 6.06 -18.64
CA ARG A 250 10.37 7.16 -17.80
C ARG A 250 11.43 6.74 -16.76
N TYR A 251 11.39 5.50 -16.29
CA TYR A 251 12.27 5.00 -15.24
C TYR A 251 13.24 3.92 -15.72
N ALA A 252 13.26 3.64 -17.02
CA ALA A 252 14.13 2.65 -17.66
C ALA A 252 14.13 1.29 -16.93
N GLY A 253 12.95 0.75 -16.60
CA GLY A 253 12.86 -0.54 -15.92
C GLY A 253 11.44 -1.06 -15.74
N LEU A 254 11.35 -2.34 -15.43
CA LEU A 254 10.09 -2.99 -15.11
C LEU A 254 9.69 -2.68 -13.67
N ARG A 255 8.45 -2.26 -13.48
CA ARG A 255 7.82 -2.15 -12.18
C ARG A 255 7.06 -3.42 -11.86
N VAL A 256 7.22 -3.91 -10.64
CA VAL A 256 6.36 -4.96 -10.07
C VAL A 256 5.76 -4.41 -8.79
N ALA A 257 4.46 -4.19 -8.78
CA ALA A 257 3.74 -3.78 -7.58
C ALA A 257 3.04 -4.99 -6.96
N VAL A 258 3.12 -5.10 -5.63
CA VAL A 258 2.55 -6.22 -4.87
C VAL A 258 1.70 -5.66 -3.74
N THR A 259 0.40 -5.98 -3.75
CA THR A 259 -0.49 -5.79 -2.61
C THR A 259 -0.41 -7.02 -1.73
N TRP A 260 -0.23 -6.82 -0.43
CA TRP A 260 -0.02 -7.92 0.50
C TRP A 260 -0.68 -7.67 1.85
N VAL A 261 -0.93 -8.77 2.56
CA VAL A 261 -1.30 -8.76 3.98
C VAL A 261 -0.29 -9.61 4.75
N TYR A 262 0.27 -9.05 5.81
CA TYR A 262 1.08 -9.82 6.75
C TYR A 262 0.26 -10.11 8.00
N LYS A 263 0.14 -11.39 8.36
CA LYS A 263 -0.62 -11.86 9.53
C LYS A 263 0.30 -12.53 10.52
N GLY A 264 0.16 -12.19 11.79
CA GLY A 264 0.95 -12.82 12.85
C GLY A 264 0.48 -12.43 14.24
N ASP A 265 0.88 -13.20 15.23
CA ASP A 265 0.59 -12.90 16.63
C ASP A 265 1.73 -12.09 17.25
N TYR A 266 1.38 -11.02 17.97
CA TYR A 266 2.33 -10.15 18.65
C TYR A 266 2.90 -10.84 19.91
N ASN A 267 3.89 -11.72 19.72
CA ASN A 267 4.47 -12.55 20.77
C ASN A 267 6.01 -12.70 20.68
N GLY A 268 6.64 -11.90 19.83
CA GLY A 268 8.09 -11.88 19.62
C GLY A 268 8.80 -10.76 20.39
N ALA A 269 9.35 -9.78 19.66
CA ALA A 269 9.97 -8.60 20.27
C ALA A 269 8.91 -7.56 20.72
N ASP A 270 9.21 -6.86 21.80
CA ASP A 270 8.32 -5.89 22.46
C ASP A 270 8.37 -4.47 21.86
N ASP A 271 8.60 -4.35 20.56
CA ASP A 271 8.74 -3.07 19.83
C ASP A 271 7.48 -2.17 19.94
N PHE A 272 6.32 -2.77 20.23
CA PHE A 272 5.03 -2.06 20.37
C PHE A 272 4.46 -2.15 21.80
N GLY A 273 5.33 -2.22 22.80
CA GLY A 273 4.98 -2.38 24.20
C GLY A 273 4.87 -3.84 24.64
N PRO A 274 4.35 -4.12 25.85
CA PRO A 274 4.35 -5.48 26.41
C PRO A 274 3.64 -6.48 25.50
N LEU A 275 4.19 -7.69 25.41
CA LEU A 275 3.67 -8.78 24.58
C LEU A 275 2.26 -9.20 25.00
N THR A 276 1.37 -9.34 24.03
CA THR A 276 -0.05 -9.63 24.26
C THR A 276 -0.52 -10.91 23.61
N GLY A 277 0.22 -11.44 22.64
CA GLY A 277 -0.26 -12.51 21.77
C GLY A 277 -1.41 -12.06 20.85
N THR A 278 -1.62 -10.77 20.70
CA THR A 278 -2.70 -10.25 19.83
C THR A 278 -2.44 -10.62 18.39
N PRO A 279 -3.40 -11.28 17.69
CA PRO A 279 -3.33 -11.44 16.24
C PRO A 279 -3.44 -10.08 15.55
N VAL A 280 -2.53 -9.83 14.61
CA VAL A 280 -2.42 -8.58 13.87
C VAL A 280 -2.46 -8.89 12.37
N GLU A 281 -3.18 -8.06 11.63
CA GLU A 281 -3.20 -8.05 10.18
C GLU A 281 -2.68 -6.71 9.65
N ILE A 282 -1.65 -6.76 8.81
CA ILE A 282 -0.99 -5.58 8.26
C ILE A 282 -1.21 -5.54 6.75
N LEU A 283 -2.05 -4.62 6.28
CA LEU A 283 -2.14 -4.30 4.87
C LEU A 283 -0.92 -3.52 4.44
N GLY A 284 -0.30 -3.91 3.34
CA GLY A 284 0.83 -3.20 2.77
C GLY A 284 0.91 -3.31 1.26
N VAL A 285 1.67 -2.41 0.68
CA VAL A 285 1.99 -2.40 -0.75
C VAL A 285 3.50 -2.19 -0.91
N SER A 286 4.10 -2.96 -1.81
CA SER A 286 5.49 -2.81 -2.24
C SER A 286 5.56 -2.59 -3.74
N GLN A 287 6.31 -1.58 -4.17
CA GLN A 287 6.65 -1.37 -5.58
C GLN A 287 8.13 -1.64 -5.79
N PHE A 288 8.43 -2.63 -6.62
CA PHE A 288 9.78 -3.03 -6.97
C PHE A 288 10.18 -2.44 -8.32
N LEU A 289 11.45 -2.05 -8.45
CA LEU A 289 12.11 -1.82 -9.73
C LEU A 289 13.00 -3.02 -10.05
N VAL A 290 12.78 -3.61 -11.21
CA VAL A 290 13.59 -4.70 -11.75
C VAL A 290 14.40 -4.20 -12.94
N GLN A 291 15.72 -4.44 -12.91
CA GLN A 291 16.61 -4.15 -14.02
C GLN A 291 17.57 -5.34 -14.18
N ASP A 292 17.80 -5.77 -15.40
CA ASP A 292 18.73 -6.88 -15.75
C ASP A 292 18.47 -8.15 -14.90
N GLY A 293 17.19 -8.47 -14.66
CA GLY A 293 16.78 -9.64 -13.88
C GLY A 293 17.11 -9.56 -12.38
N ARG A 294 17.35 -8.36 -11.84
CA ARG A 294 17.65 -8.13 -10.42
C ARG A 294 16.77 -7.03 -9.85
N LEU A 295 16.46 -7.14 -8.57
CA LEU A 295 15.78 -6.09 -7.81
C LEU A 295 16.76 -4.97 -7.50
N VAL A 296 16.35 -3.73 -7.82
CA VAL A 296 17.18 -2.52 -7.67
C VAL A 296 16.66 -1.61 -6.57
N ARG A 297 15.34 -1.40 -6.56
CA ARG A 297 14.66 -0.52 -5.60
C ARG A 297 13.35 -1.15 -5.14
N GLU A 298 13.01 -0.92 -3.89
CA GLU A 298 11.68 -1.16 -3.34
C GLU A 298 11.19 0.11 -2.64
N VAL A 299 9.92 0.47 -2.87
CA VAL A 299 9.17 1.38 -2.01
C VAL A 299 8.11 0.54 -1.32
N ARG A 300 8.22 0.40 0.01
CA ARG A 300 7.32 -0.38 0.85
C ARG A 300 6.56 0.52 1.81
N VAL A 301 5.25 0.50 1.73
CA VAL A 301 4.39 1.26 2.64
C VAL A 301 3.40 0.33 3.34
N TYR A 302 3.27 0.50 4.62
CA TYR A 302 2.22 -0.01 5.49
C TYR A 302 2.04 0.96 6.65
N ASP A 303 0.97 0.86 7.42
CA ASP A 303 0.70 1.78 8.53
C ASP A 303 1.04 1.16 9.89
N GLU A 304 2.19 1.53 10.46
CA GLU A 304 2.61 1.04 11.79
C GLU A 304 1.68 1.53 12.91
N ILE A 305 1.05 2.70 12.76
CA ILE A 305 0.09 3.18 13.74
C ILE A 305 -1.13 2.26 13.80
N ALA A 306 -1.58 1.75 12.65
CA ALA A 306 -2.66 0.76 12.61
C ALA A 306 -2.26 -0.58 13.26
N VAL A 307 -1.00 -1.00 13.14
CA VAL A 307 -0.47 -2.17 13.87
C VAL A 307 -0.57 -1.95 15.38
N ARG A 308 -0.09 -0.81 15.87
CA ARG A 308 -0.17 -0.43 17.30
C ARG A 308 -1.62 -0.33 17.77
N SER A 309 -2.51 0.23 16.94
CA SER A 309 -3.94 0.31 17.24
C SER A 309 -4.57 -1.07 17.46
N GLN A 310 -4.26 -2.06 16.62
CA GLN A 310 -4.73 -3.44 16.80
C GLN A 310 -4.26 -4.04 18.12
N ILE A 311 -2.99 -3.80 18.50
CA ILE A 311 -2.39 -4.31 19.74
C ILE A 311 -3.05 -3.66 20.97
N HIS A 312 -3.26 -2.34 20.95
CA HIS A 312 -3.83 -1.60 22.07
C HIS A 312 -5.34 -1.85 22.23
N ASN A 313 -6.11 -1.88 21.16
CA ASN A 313 -7.57 -2.01 21.22
C ASN A 313 -8.04 -3.39 21.72
N ARG A 314 -7.30 -4.46 21.44
CA ARG A 314 -7.64 -5.80 21.92
C ARG A 314 -7.35 -6.02 23.43
N ARG A 315 -6.65 -5.09 24.07
CA ARG A 315 -6.38 -5.14 25.51
C ARG A 315 -7.50 -4.61 26.40
N GLY A 316 -8.56 -4.05 25.83
CA GLY A 316 -9.57 -3.33 26.62
C GLY A 316 -9.11 -1.95 27.12
N ASP A 317 -7.94 -1.50 26.69
CA ASP A 317 -7.40 -0.18 27.03
C ASP A 317 -7.97 0.94 26.15
N SER A 318 -8.93 0.63 25.27
CA SER A 318 -9.56 1.65 24.44
C SER A 318 -10.51 2.50 25.29
N THR A 319 -10.15 3.74 25.52
CA THR A 319 -11.02 4.80 26.06
C THR A 319 -12.11 5.20 25.05
N TYR A 320 -12.58 4.27 24.22
CA TYR A 320 -13.53 4.54 23.15
C TYR A 320 -14.96 4.65 23.66
N ALA A 321 -15.41 5.87 23.78
CA ALA A 321 -16.83 6.20 23.55
C ALA A 321 -17.05 6.25 22.03
N SER A 322 -18.01 5.47 21.56
CA SER A 322 -18.46 5.38 20.17
C SER A 322 -18.77 6.75 19.57
N THR A 323 -17.82 7.40 18.90
CA THR A 323 -18.11 8.56 18.07
C THR A 323 -17.05 8.69 16.97
N ASN A 324 -17.52 8.43 15.75
CA ASN A 324 -16.91 8.81 14.46
C ASN A 324 -15.53 8.26 14.13
N ILE A 325 -15.58 7.13 13.47
CA ILE A 325 -14.51 6.37 12.86
C ILE A 325 -14.21 6.97 11.49
N TYR A 326 -13.29 7.92 11.42
CA TYR A 326 -12.67 8.23 10.10
C TYR A 326 -11.29 8.86 10.30
#